data_e83fa5cb5d800757d27ca442a3b32d93
#
_entry.id   e83fa5cb5d800757d27ca442a3b32d93
#
_cell.length_a   1.000
_cell.length_b   1.000
_cell.length_c   1.000
_cell.angle_alpha   90.00
_cell.angle_beta   90.00
_cell.angle_gamma   90.00
#
_symmetry.space_group_name_H-M   'P 1'
#
loop_
_entity.id
_entity.type
_entity.pdbx_description
1 polymer ?
#
loop_
_entity_poly.entity_id
_entity_poly.type
_entity_poly.pdbx_seq_one_letter_code
_entity_poly.pdbx_strand_id
1 'polypeptide(L)'
;CHFCPKHSREKRQLTAEEFNQLTDKLKGKVCFLYFHLMGEPLLHPLLPQFITTAREKGFKTVLTSNGTLLHRAMELLDTLPHKIQLSLHSHESNAKGELSSYMDEVMTFSTQAAAKGTCIVLRLWNQGGRDKENEEIMRLIEKYAPKPWKERPDGYRLCDNLYLEFDRKFEWPNFENDIRNSKNEEEKKREVFCKALIKQIGVLADGTLVPCCLDHNGDVALGNL
;
A
#
# COMPACT_ATOMS: atom_id res chain seq x y z
N CYS A 1 -8.57 -8.55 3.33
CA CYS A 1 -8.28 -8.68 4.77
C CYS A 1 -9.54 -8.38 5.57
N HIS A 2 -9.72 -9.03 6.71
CA HIS A 2 -10.90 -8.81 7.55
C HIS A 2 -10.96 -7.39 8.15
N PHE A 3 -9.83 -6.69 8.25
CA PHE A 3 -9.74 -5.31 8.74
C PHE A 3 -9.87 -4.25 7.63
N CYS A 4 -9.89 -4.64 6.36
CA CYS A 4 -10.17 -3.71 5.27
C CYS A 4 -11.66 -3.33 5.26
N PRO A 5 -11.99 -2.04 5.17
CA PRO A 5 -13.37 -1.63 5.08
C PRO A 5 -13.98 -2.15 3.78
N LYS A 6 -15.26 -2.49 3.84
CA LYS A 6 -16.04 -2.76 2.65
C LYS A 6 -16.53 -1.41 2.11
N HIS A 7 -16.38 -1.18 0.82
CA HIS A 7 -16.95 0.00 0.18
C HIS A 7 -18.24 -0.37 -0.55
N SER A 8 -19.15 0.58 -0.65
CA SER A 8 -20.42 0.43 -1.36
C SER A 8 -20.32 0.74 -2.86
N ARG A 9 -19.16 1.20 -3.31
CA ARG A 9 -18.92 1.63 -4.70
C ARG A 9 -18.94 0.47 -5.68
N GLU A 10 -19.34 0.75 -6.92
CA GLU A 10 -19.25 -0.22 -8.02
C GLU A 10 -17.80 -0.67 -8.24
N LYS A 11 -17.64 -1.98 -8.45
CA LYS A 11 -16.32 -2.55 -8.75
C LYS A 11 -15.93 -2.21 -10.18
N ARG A 12 -14.87 -1.44 -10.35
CA ARG A 12 -14.28 -1.14 -11.66
C ARG A 12 -12.77 -1.03 -11.58
N GLN A 13 -12.15 -1.09 -12.74
CA GLN A 13 -10.73 -0.85 -12.95
C GLN A 13 -10.56 0.30 -13.93
N LEU A 14 -9.50 1.09 -13.80
CA LEU A 14 -9.14 2.10 -14.78
C LEU A 14 -8.74 1.45 -16.10
N THR A 15 -9.19 2.01 -17.20
CA THR A 15 -8.68 1.66 -18.53
C THR A 15 -7.31 2.31 -18.77
N ALA A 16 -6.60 1.85 -19.81
CA ALA A 16 -5.34 2.47 -20.22
C ALA A 16 -5.52 3.94 -20.61
N GLU A 17 -6.63 4.27 -21.26
CA GLU A 17 -6.95 5.64 -21.69
C GLU A 17 -7.24 6.53 -20.47
N GLU A 18 -8.09 6.11 -19.55
CA GLU A 18 -8.38 6.83 -18.30
C GLU A 18 -7.11 7.08 -17.48
N PHE A 19 -6.24 6.08 -17.36
CA PHE A 19 -4.97 6.23 -16.65
C PHE A 19 -4.04 7.22 -17.36
N ASN A 20 -4.01 7.20 -18.70
CA ASN A 20 -3.21 8.13 -19.47
C ASN A 20 -3.70 9.58 -19.29
N GLN A 21 -5.01 9.82 -19.38
CA GLN A 21 -5.63 11.14 -19.16
C GLN A 21 -5.39 11.63 -17.73
N LEU A 22 -5.55 10.75 -16.71
CA LEU A 22 -5.26 11.07 -15.33
C LEU A 22 -3.81 11.53 -15.14
N THR A 23 -2.87 10.75 -15.67
CA THR A 23 -1.44 11.07 -15.52
C THR A 23 -1.04 12.33 -16.29
N ASP A 24 -1.68 12.65 -17.41
CA ASP A 24 -1.48 13.92 -18.11
C ASP A 24 -1.94 15.12 -17.27
N LYS A 25 -3.09 15.02 -16.60
CA LYS A 25 -3.59 16.06 -15.69
C LYS A 25 -2.69 16.26 -14.47
N LEU A 26 -2.02 15.19 -13.99
CA LEU A 26 -1.15 15.23 -12.81
C LEU A 26 0.31 15.56 -13.12
N LYS A 27 0.74 15.47 -14.38
CA LYS A 27 2.12 15.73 -14.80
C LYS A 27 2.60 17.12 -14.36
N GLY A 28 3.75 17.16 -13.71
CA GLY A 28 4.33 18.40 -13.17
C GLY A 28 3.70 18.93 -11.88
N LYS A 29 2.61 18.32 -11.40
CA LYS A 29 1.92 18.74 -10.16
C LYS A 29 2.27 17.83 -8.98
N VAL A 30 2.54 16.56 -9.22
CA VAL A 30 2.93 15.58 -8.22
C VAL A 30 4.15 14.78 -8.68
N CYS A 31 4.97 14.33 -7.73
CA CYS A 31 6.16 13.54 -8.04
C CYS A 31 5.92 12.03 -7.92
N PHE A 32 4.99 11.62 -7.07
CA PHE A 32 4.74 10.22 -6.75
C PHE A 32 3.33 9.80 -7.13
N LEU A 33 3.21 8.61 -7.72
CA LEU A 33 1.95 7.90 -7.90
C LEU A 33 1.96 6.62 -7.06
N TYR A 34 0.97 6.50 -6.18
CA TYR A 34 0.78 5.36 -5.30
C TYR A 34 -0.32 4.46 -5.86
N PHE A 35 0.04 3.23 -6.22
CA PHE A 35 -0.93 2.19 -6.60
C PHE A 35 -1.43 1.48 -5.34
N HIS A 36 -2.38 2.11 -4.70
CA HIS A 36 -3.12 1.58 -3.54
C HIS A 36 -4.43 2.35 -3.38
N LEU A 37 -4.89 2.57 -2.20
CA LEU A 37 -6.10 3.15 -1.68
C LEU A 37 -7.07 2.03 -1.35
N MET A 38 -7.70 1.39 -2.33
CA MET A 38 -8.55 0.22 -2.12
C MET A 38 -8.26 -0.85 -3.17
N GLY A 39 -8.46 -2.11 -2.76
CA GLY A 39 -8.23 -3.27 -3.62
C GLY A 39 -6.79 -3.79 -3.56
N GLU A 40 -6.45 -4.64 -4.52
CA GLU A 40 -5.12 -5.25 -4.68
C GLU A 40 -4.61 -4.91 -6.09
N PRO A 41 -3.56 -4.08 -6.22
CA PRO A 41 -3.10 -3.63 -7.53
C PRO A 41 -2.58 -4.77 -8.42
N LEU A 42 -2.07 -5.86 -7.83
CA LEU A 42 -1.63 -7.05 -8.60
C LEU A 42 -2.78 -7.79 -9.30
N LEU A 43 -4.03 -7.46 -9.01
CA LEU A 43 -5.19 -7.94 -9.77
C LEU A 43 -5.38 -7.18 -11.09
N HIS A 44 -4.75 -6.00 -11.26
CA HIS A 44 -4.96 -5.18 -12.44
C HIS A 44 -4.11 -5.68 -13.61
N PRO A 45 -4.69 -6.14 -14.74
CA PRO A 45 -3.94 -6.74 -15.84
C PRO A 45 -2.99 -5.74 -16.53
N LEU A 46 -3.29 -4.45 -16.48
CA LEU A 46 -2.49 -3.40 -17.11
C LEU A 46 -1.49 -2.74 -16.14
N LEU A 47 -1.28 -3.30 -14.94
CA LEU A 47 -0.38 -2.69 -13.96
C LEU A 47 1.05 -2.46 -14.51
N PRO A 48 1.69 -3.40 -15.23
CA PRO A 48 3.02 -3.16 -15.82
C PRO A 48 3.01 -1.98 -16.81
N GLN A 49 1.97 -1.88 -17.64
CA GLN A 49 1.79 -0.78 -18.56
C GLN A 49 1.62 0.56 -17.83
N PHE A 50 0.84 0.58 -16.74
CA PHE A 50 0.64 1.79 -15.94
C PHE A 50 1.93 2.28 -15.28
N ILE A 51 2.77 1.36 -14.76
CA ILE A 51 4.06 1.69 -14.20
C ILE A 51 4.98 2.29 -15.27
N THR A 52 5.00 1.70 -16.48
CA THR A 52 5.78 2.21 -17.61
C THR A 52 5.32 3.61 -18.02
N THR A 53 4.01 3.79 -18.26
CA THR A 53 3.42 5.08 -18.64
C THR A 53 3.71 6.16 -17.58
N ALA A 54 3.56 5.82 -16.31
CA ALA A 54 3.86 6.77 -15.23
C ALA A 54 5.34 7.17 -15.22
N ARG A 55 6.25 6.21 -15.38
CA ARG A 55 7.70 6.46 -15.41
C ARG A 55 8.09 7.33 -16.60
N GLU A 56 7.55 7.07 -17.80
CA GLU A 56 7.79 7.87 -19.01
C GLU A 56 7.31 9.32 -18.86
N LYS A 57 6.25 9.54 -18.08
CA LYS A 57 5.75 10.87 -17.74
C LYS A 57 6.50 11.53 -16.58
N GLY A 58 7.52 10.86 -16.00
CA GLY A 58 8.40 11.41 -14.96
C GLY A 58 7.93 11.17 -13.52
N PHE A 59 6.92 10.32 -13.29
CA PHE A 59 6.49 9.96 -11.94
C PHE A 59 7.36 8.88 -11.32
N LYS A 60 7.56 8.96 -10.01
CA LYS A 60 8.03 7.87 -9.17
C LYS A 60 6.83 7.05 -8.71
N THR A 61 6.83 5.76 -9.02
CA THR A 61 5.71 4.86 -8.72
C THR A 61 5.94 4.10 -7.42
N VAL A 62 4.90 3.98 -6.61
CA VAL A 62 4.90 3.21 -5.36
C VAL A 62 3.76 2.20 -5.40
N LEU A 63 4.09 0.93 -5.26
CA LEU A 63 3.14 -0.17 -5.22
C LEU A 63 2.95 -0.63 -3.77
N THR A 64 1.70 -0.82 -3.34
CA THR A 64 1.39 -1.46 -2.05
C THR A 64 0.55 -2.70 -2.31
N SER A 65 1.00 -3.85 -1.84
CA SER A 65 0.35 -5.14 -2.05
C SER A 65 0.32 -5.97 -0.76
N ASN A 66 -0.64 -6.88 -0.68
CA ASN A 66 -0.68 -7.91 0.36
C ASN A 66 0.27 -9.10 0.08
N GLY A 67 0.94 -9.13 -1.05
CA GLY A 67 1.90 -10.15 -1.44
C GLY A 67 1.33 -11.50 -1.86
N THR A 68 0.00 -11.70 -1.83
CA THR A 68 -0.60 -13.03 -2.14
C THR A 68 -0.61 -13.41 -3.62
N LEU A 69 -0.26 -12.48 -4.49
CA LEU A 69 -0.25 -12.65 -5.94
C LEU A 69 1.13 -12.41 -6.57
N LEU A 70 2.20 -12.52 -5.78
CA LEU A 70 3.55 -12.24 -6.27
C LEU A 70 4.02 -13.22 -7.35
N HIS A 71 3.50 -14.46 -7.37
CA HIS A 71 3.73 -15.39 -8.47
C HIS A 71 3.28 -14.83 -9.84
N ARG A 72 2.26 -13.95 -9.87
CA ARG A 72 1.85 -13.21 -11.08
C ARG A 72 2.67 -11.96 -11.32
N ALA A 73 3.34 -11.47 -10.28
CA ALA A 73 4.13 -10.25 -10.33
C ALA A 73 5.57 -10.47 -10.78
N MET A 74 5.98 -11.69 -11.11
CA MET A 74 7.31 -11.96 -11.64
C MET A 74 7.57 -11.17 -12.94
N GLU A 75 6.55 -10.92 -13.75
CA GLU A 75 6.63 -10.06 -14.92
C GLU A 75 6.97 -8.60 -14.56
N LEU A 76 6.61 -8.15 -13.33
CA LEU A 76 6.98 -6.82 -12.85
C LEU A 76 8.49 -6.65 -12.65
N LEU A 77 9.26 -7.74 -12.56
CA LEU A 77 10.73 -7.66 -12.44
C LEU A 77 11.39 -6.98 -13.66
N ASP A 78 10.68 -6.92 -14.79
CA ASP A 78 11.14 -6.20 -15.99
C ASP A 78 10.65 -4.72 -16.01
N THR A 79 9.63 -4.40 -15.20
CA THR A 79 9.03 -3.07 -15.14
C THR A 79 8.81 -2.66 -13.68
N LEU A 80 9.88 -2.66 -12.91
CA LEU A 80 9.80 -2.41 -11.47
C LEU A 80 9.40 -0.96 -11.16
N PRO A 81 8.48 -0.75 -10.19
CA PRO A 81 8.22 0.57 -9.64
C PRO A 81 9.41 1.07 -8.82
N HIS A 82 9.41 2.36 -8.51
CA HIS A 82 10.45 2.99 -7.67
C HIS A 82 10.47 2.38 -6.24
N LYS A 83 9.31 2.04 -5.70
CA LYS A 83 9.17 1.45 -4.37
C LYS A 83 8.03 0.43 -4.34
N ILE A 84 8.25 -0.68 -3.64
CA ILE A 84 7.21 -1.68 -3.35
C ILE A 84 7.09 -1.84 -1.83
N GLN A 85 5.86 -1.86 -1.35
CA GLN A 85 5.50 -2.04 0.04
C GLN A 85 4.66 -3.31 0.17
N LEU A 86 5.14 -4.31 0.89
CA LEU A 86 4.48 -5.59 1.08
C LEU A 86 3.94 -5.69 2.50
N SER A 87 2.63 -5.81 2.64
CA SER A 87 1.93 -5.88 3.92
C SER A 87 1.90 -7.31 4.45
N LEU A 88 2.99 -7.78 5.08
CA LEU A 88 3.14 -9.15 5.55
C LEU A 88 2.08 -9.53 6.58
N HIS A 89 1.71 -8.59 7.47
CA HIS A 89 0.63 -8.74 8.45
C HIS A 89 -0.73 -9.10 7.84
N SER A 90 -0.87 -8.98 6.53
CA SER A 90 -2.10 -9.36 5.83
C SER A 90 -2.26 -10.87 5.72
N HIS A 91 -1.18 -11.68 5.85
CA HIS A 91 -1.24 -13.13 5.79
C HIS A 91 -2.13 -13.68 6.89
N GLU A 92 -1.86 -13.35 8.16
CA GLU A 92 -2.68 -13.77 9.31
C GLU A 92 -4.17 -13.37 9.19
N SER A 93 -4.43 -12.29 8.44
CA SER A 93 -5.79 -11.80 8.21
C SER A 93 -6.51 -12.50 7.08
N ASN A 94 -5.79 -13.06 6.11
CA ASN A 94 -6.37 -13.70 4.91
C ASN A 94 -6.35 -15.22 5.01
N ALA A 95 -5.50 -15.81 5.85
CA ALA A 95 -5.37 -17.23 6.20
C ALA A 95 -5.64 -18.21 5.05
N LYS A 96 -4.95 -18.06 3.93
CA LYS A 96 -5.00 -19.01 2.81
C LYS A 96 -3.58 -19.47 2.48
N GLY A 97 -3.25 -20.69 2.92
CA GLY A 97 -1.98 -21.33 2.63
C GLY A 97 -0.99 -21.29 3.80
N GLU A 98 0.12 -21.98 3.61
CA GLU A 98 1.21 -22.07 4.58
C GLU A 98 2.02 -20.77 4.60
N LEU A 99 2.29 -20.25 5.79
CA LEU A 99 3.09 -19.04 5.98
C LEU A 99 4.49 -19.17 5.34
N SER A 100 5.10 -20.34 5.45
CA SER A 100 6.41 -20.61 4.84
C SER A 100 6.41 -20.41 3.33
N SER A 101 5.44 -20.98 2.62
CA SER A 101 5.31 -20.85 1.17
C SER A 101 5.05 -19.40 0.75
N TYR A 102 4.18 -18.68 1.48
CA TYR A 102 3.94 -17.26 1.25
C TYR A 102 5.22 -16.45 1.43
N MET A 103 5.97 -16.69 2.50
CA MET A 103 7.21 -15.97 2.76
C MET A 103 8.31 -16.30 1.76
N ASP A 104 8.37 -17.53 1.26
CA ASP A 104 9.31 -17.93 0.21
C ASP A 104 9.04 -17.14 -1.09
N GLU A 105 7.79 -16.99 -1.51
CA GLU A 105 7.42 -16.14 -2.66
C GLU A 105 7.77 -14.67 -2.42
N VAL A 106 7.39 -14.14 -1.25
CA VAL A 106 7.65 -12.75 -0.85
C VAL A 106 9.15 -12.45 -0.86
N MET A 107 9.94 -13.27 -0.20
CA MET A 107 11.37 -13.02 -0.06
C MET A 107 12.13 -13.24 -1.36
N THR A 108 11.76 -14.26 -2.15
CA THR A 108 12.34 -14.49 -3.49
C THR A 108 12.12 -13.28 -4.40
N PHE A 109 10.88 -12.78 -4.48
CA PHE A 109 10.57 -11.57 -5.26
C PHE A 109 11.31 -10.35 -4.71
N SER A 110 11.26 -10.15 -3.39
CA SER A 110 11.82 -8.96 -2.74
C SER A 110 13.33 -8.85 -2.92
N THR A 111 14.07 -9.94 -2.78
CA THR A 111 15.52 -9.95 -2.97
C THR A 111 15.90 -9.68 -4.41
N GLN A 112 15.18 -10.26 -5.38
CA GLN A 112 15.41 -10.00 -6.80
C GLN A 112 15.12 -8.55 -7.19
N ALA A 113 13.97 -7.99 -6.71
CA ALA A 113 13.59 -6.62 -6.99
C ALA A 113 14.55 -5.62 -6.32
N ALA A 114 14.98 -5.89 -5.08
CA ALA A 114 15.98 -5.07 -4.38
C ALA A 114 17.34 -5.07 -5.09
N ALA A 115 17.79 -6.21 -5.59
CA ALA A 115 19.02 -6.34 -6.38
C ALA A 115 18.97 -5.53 -7.70
N LYS A 116 17.77 -5.36 -8.28
CA LYS A 116 17.53 -4.51 -9.45
C LYS A 116 17.36 -3.01 -9.08
N GLY A 117 17.50 -2.63 -7.80
CA GLY A 117 17.50 -1.23 -7.34
C GLY A 117 16.15 -0.71 -6.87
N THR A 118 15.10 -1.53 -6.83
CA THR A 118 13.80 -1.13 -6.28
C THR A 118 13.86 -1.11 -4.75
N CYS A 119 13.34 -0.04 -4.15
CA CYS A 119 13.19 0.04 -2.70
C CYS A 119 12.04 -0.86 -2.24
N ILE A 120 12.35 -1.95 -1.55
CA ILE A 120 11.38 -2.89 -0.98
C ILE A 120 11.20 -2.61 0.50
N VAL A 121 9.94 -2.51 0.93
CA VAL A 121 9.58 -2.35 2.34
C VAL A 121 8.59 -3.44 2.73
N LEU A 122 9.06 -4.33 3.57
CA LEU A 122 8.25 -5.33 4.24
C LEU A 122 7.57 -4.68 5.46
N ARG A 123 6.25 -4.80 5.61
CA ARG A 123 5.49 -4.11 6.64
C ARG A 123 4.84 -5.06 7.61
N LEU A 124 5.07 -4.84 8.89
CA LEU A 124 4.37 -5.44 10.02
C LEU A 124 3.65 -4.33 10.81
N TRP A 125 2.58 -3.78 10.21
CA TRP A 125 1.77 -2.70 10.77
C TRP A 125 0.57 -3.26 11.52
N ASN A 126 0.82 -4.13 12.49
CA ASN A 126 -0.19 -4.88 13.24
C ASN A 126 0.07 -4.91 14.74
N GLN A 127 1.03 -4.13 15.26
CA GLN A 127 1.32 -4.09 16.70
C GLN A 127 0.07 -3.67 17.49
N GLY A 128 -0.28 -4.45 18.50
CA GLY A 128 -1.52 -4.28 19.28
C GLY A 128 -2.77 -4.83 18.59
N GLY A 129 -2.61 -5.58 17.50
CA GLY A 129 -3.66 -6.29 16.78
C GLY A 129 -3.39 -7.78 16.67
N ARG A 130 -3.60 -8.36 15.47
CA ARG A 130 -3.20 -9.73 15.16
C ARG A 130 -1.72 -9.75 14.77
N ASP A 131 -0.88 -10.24 15.64
CA ASP A 131 0.58 -10.20 15.52
C ASP A 131 1.27 -11.53 15.87
N LYS A 132 0.49 -12.62 15.98
CA LYS A 132 0.99 -13.93 16.38
C LYS A 132 2.00 -14.54 15.39
N GLU A 133 1.88 -14.22 14.12
CA GLU A 133 2.80 -14.70 13.08
C GLU A 133 4.09 -13.87 13.01
N ASN A 134 4.19 -12.73 13.70
CA ASN A 134 5.32 -11.80 13.51
C ASN A 134 6.68 -12.43 13.85
N GLU A 135 6.78 -13.23 14.92
CA GLU A 135 8.05 -13.89 15.28
C GLU A 135 8.48 -14.91 14.21
N GLU A 136 7.53 -15.68 13.68
CA GLU A 136 7.79 -16.63 12.61
C GLU A 136 8.18 -15.91 11.32
N ILE A 137 7.49 -14.84 10.97
CA ILE A 137 7.83 -14.00 9.82
C ILE A 137 9.27 -13.48 9.93
N MET A 138 9.66 -12.97 11.11
CA MET A 138 11.02 -12.50 11.36
C MET A 138 12.07 -13.60 11.15
N ARG A 139 11.79 -14.81 11.64
CA ARG A 139 12.67 -15.97 11.47
C ARG A 139 12.78 -16.40 10.00
N LEU A 140 11.68 -16.35 9.26
CA LEU A 140 11.67 -16.66 7.82
C LEU A 140 12.42 -15.60 7.00
N ILE A 141 12.31 -14.30 7.36
CA ILE A 141 13.09 -13.24 6.74
C ILE A 141 14.61 -13.49 6.92
N GLU A 142 15.03 -13.92 8.11
CA GLU A 142 16.44 -14.16 8.42
C GLU A 142 17.09 -15.23 7.55
N LYS A 143 16.33 -16.19 7.01
CA LYS A 143 16.83 -17.19 6.05
C LYS A 143 17.30 -16.56 4.73
N TYR A 144 16.65 -15.46 4.30
CA TYR A 144 16.93 -14.79 3.03
C TYR A 144 17.83 -13.56 3.19
N ALA A 145 17.77 -12.93 4.33
CA ALA A 145 18.57 -11.76 4.70
C ALA A 145 19.17 -11.99 6.10
N PRO A 146 20.31 -12.68 6.21
CA PRO A 146 20.94 -12.98 7.50
C PRO A 146 21.31 -11.72 8.28
N LYS A 147 21.20 -11.80 9.62
CA LYS A 147 21.69 -10.76 10.53
C LYS A 147 23.22 -10.62 10.48
N PRO A 148 23.81 -9.47 10.89
CA PRO A 148 23.15 -8.37 11.60
C PRO A 148 22.40 -7.41 10.69
N TRP A 149 21.20 -6.98 11.11
CA TRP A 149 20.44 -5.93 10.44
C TRP A 149 20.76 -4.56 11.03
N LYS A 150 20.72 -3.53 10.20
CA LYS A 150 20.95 -2.16 10.66
C LYS A 150 19.65 -1.57 11.21
N GLU A 151 19.67 -1.17 12.48
CA GLU A 151 18.52 -0.54 13.13
C GLU A 151 18.14 0.81 12.50
N ARG A 152 16.86 1.10 12.53
CA ARG A 152 16.20 2.34 12.11
C ARG A 152 15.08 2.69 13.10
N PRO A 153 14.63 3.97 13.17
CA PRO A 153 13.57 4.36 14.10
C PRO A 153 12.24 3.59 13.91
N ASP A 154 11.97 3.12 12.70
CA ASP A 154 10.75 2.45 12.28
C ASP A 154 10.94 0.94 12.01
N GLY A 155 12.13 0.38 12.29
CA GLY A 155 12.42 -1.03 12.05
C GLY A 155 13.87 -1.33 11.70
N TYR A 156 14.11 -1.99 10.57
CA TYR A 156 15.44 -2.46 10.16
C TYR A 156 15.70 -2.24 8.67
N ARG A 157 16.95 -1.98 8.33
CA ARG A 157 17.48 -2.21 6.99
C ARG A 157 18.10 -3.61 6.97
N LEU A 158 17.55 -4.50 6.17
CA LEU A 158 17.98 -5.90 6.08
C LEU A 158 19.21 -6.05 5.20
N CYS A 159 19.17 -5.42 4.02
CA CYS A 159 20.29 -5.28 3.07
C CYS A 159 20.03 -4.06 2.17
N ASP A 160 20.78 -3.93 1.07
CA ASP A 160 20.57 -2.83 0.13
C ASP A 160 19.18 -2.90 -0.48
N ASN A 161 18.46 -1.76 -0.44
CA ASN A 161 17.11 -1.58 -0.93
C ASN A 161 16.04 -2.47 -0.29
N LEU A 162 16.34 -3.23 0.77
CA LEU A 162 15.37 -4.08 1.47
C LEU A 162 15.24 -3.67 2.93
N TYR A 163 14.03 -3.34 3.34
CA TYR A 163 13.70 -2.79 4.65
C TYR A 163 12.55 -3.56 5.29
N LEU A 164 12.52 -3.58 6.63
CA LEU A 164 11.41 -4.07 7.43
C LEU A 164 10.94 -2.94 8.32
N GLU A 165 9.65 -2.61 8.26
CA GLU A 165 9.01 -1.54 9.03
C GLU A 165 7.92 -2.09 9.94
N PHE A 166 7.87 -1.55 11.17
CA PHE A 166 6.84 -1.82 12.17
C PHE A 166 5.99 -0.59 12.39
N ASP A 167 4.69 -0.81 12.60
CA ASP A 167 3.78 0.24 13.06
C ASP A 167 2.61 -0.38 13.84
N ARG A 168 1.87 0.47 14.55
CA ARG A 168 0.67 0.08 15.25
C ARG A 168 -0.46 -0.18 14.26
N LYS A 169 -1.35 -1.10 14.62
CA LYS A 169 -2.61 -1.27 13.90
C LYS A 169 -3.36 0.07 13.91
N PHE A 170 -3.76 0.54 12.72
CA PHE A 170 -4.66 1.67 12.59
C PHE A 170 -6.10 1.17 12.37
N GLU A 171 -7.07 1.99 12.75
CA GLU A 171 -8.48 1.77 12.48
C GLU A 171 -8.92 2.67 11.32
N TRP A 172 -9.68 2.08 10.40
CA TRP A 172 -10.27 2.85 9.32
C TRP A 172 -11.35 3.78 9.87
N PRO A 173 -11.36 5.07 9.51
CA PRO A 173 -12.41 5.97 9.92
C PRO A 173 -13.77 5.47 9.40
N ASN A 174 -14.78 5.56 10.23
CA ASN A 174 -16.15 5.28 9.87
C ASN A 174 -16.99 6.53 10.16
N PHE A 175 -17.17 7.36 9.14
CA PHE A 175 -17.84 8.65 9.28
C PHE A 175 -19.24 8.54 9.87
N GLU A 176 -19.99 7.48 9.59
CA GLU A 176 -21.32 7.29 10.17
C GLU A 176 -21.27 6.99 11.68
N ASN A 177 -20.31 6.17 12.12
CA ASN A 177 -20.17 5.82 13.52
C ASN A 177 -19.46 6.91 14.32
N ASP A 178 -18.49 7.59 13.73
CA ASP A 178 -17.72 8.65 14.39
C ASP A 178 -18.60 9.87 14.67
N ILE A 179 -19.53 10.21 13.76
CA ILE A 179 -20.50 11.29 13.98
C ILE A 179 -21.52 10.91 15.07
N ARG A 180 -21.99 9.65 15.10
CA ARG A 180 -22.99 9.18 16.08
C ARG A 180 -22.38 8.95 17.46
N ASN A 181 -21.12 8.54 17.55
CA ASN A 181 -20.44 8.18 18.80
C ASN A 181 -19.64 9.33 19.43
N SER A 182 -19.51 10.48 18.78
CA SER A 182 -18.91 11.67 19.38
C SER A 182 -19.83 12.21 20.49
N LYS A 183 -19.77 11.54 21.67
CA LYS A 183 -20.62 11.83 22.83
C LYS A 183 -20.22 13.10 23.57
N ASN A 184 -19.04 13.67 23.32
CA ASN A 184 -18.55 14.87 24.00
C ASN A 184 -18.44 16.04 23.04
N GLU A 185 -19.09 17.15 23.36
CA GLU A 185 -18.95 18.41 22.62
C GLU A 185 -17.50 18.96 22.66
N GLU A 186 -16.71 18.58 23.66
CA GLU A 186 -15.30 18.92 23.76
C GLU A 186 -14.41 18.17 22.75
N GLU A 187 -14.75 16.92 22.39
CA GLU A 187 -14.05 16.18 21.33
C GLU A 187 -14.34 16.74 19.94
N LYS A 188 -15.55 17.29 19.73
CA LYS A 188 -15.94 17.96 18.48
C LYS A 188 -15.18 19.26 18.24
N LYS A 189 -14.63 19.89 19.28
CA LYS A 189 -13.87 21.15 19.20
C LYS A 189 -12.37 20.97 19.13
N ARG A 190 -11.87 19.74 19.13
CA ARG A 190 -10.42 19.49 19.02
C ARG A 190 -9.96 19.82 17.61
N GLU A 191 -9.21 20.89 17.45
CA GLU A 191 -8.49 21.18 16.22
C GLU A 191 -7.42 20.09 16.01
N VAL A 192 -7.62 19.25 15.01
CA VAL A 192 -6.65 18.21 14.61
C VAL A 192 -6.00 18.65 13.32
N PHE A 193 -4.68 18.72 13.31
CA PHE A 193 -3.94 18.99 12.08
C PHE A 193 -4.03 17.79 11.14
N CYS A 194 -4.78 17.94 10.04
CA CYS A 194 -4.91 16.95 9.00
C CYS A 194 -3.91 17.22 7.87
N LYS A 195 -3.16 16.20 7.48
CA LYS A 195 -2.19 16.27 6.36
C LYS A 195 -2.84 16.03 4.98
N ALA A 196 -4.14 15.74 4.96
CA ALA A 196 -4.91 15.61 3.71
C ALA A 196 -4.78 16.88 2.86
N LEU A 197 -4.80 16.74 1.54
CA LEU A 197 -4.62 17.81 0.56
C LEU A 197 -3.25 18.54 0.60
N ILE A 198 -2.50 18.43 1.70
CA ILE A 198 -1.16 19.05 1.82
C ILE A 198 -0.09 18.10 1.29
N LYS A 199 -0.18 16.81 1.64
CA LYS A 199 0.83 15.81 1.29
C LYS A 199 0.36 14.79 0.27
N GLN A 200 -0.93 14.60 0.15
CA GLN A 200 -1.53 13.61 -0.74
C GLN A 200 -2.96 13.97 -1.11
N ILE A 201 -3.39 13.46 -2.25
CA ILE A 201 -4.78 13.34 -2.67
C ILE A 201 -4.99 11.89 -3.12
N GLY A 202 -6.23 11.43 -3.10
CA GLY A 202 -6.61 10.14 -3.67
C GLY A 202 -7.45 10.32 -4.93
N VAL A 203 -7.36 9.36 -5.84
CA VAL A 203 -8.24 9.24 -6.99
C VAL A 203 -8.80 7.84 -7.00
N LEU A 204 -10.11 7.72 -6.90
CA LEU A 204 -10.82 6.45 -6.95
C LEU A 204 -10.92 5.95 -8.39
N ALA A 205 -11.25 4.68 -8.59
CA ALA A 205 -11.26 4.07 -9.92
C ALA A 205 -12.25 4.70 -10.91
N ASP A 206 -13.24 5.45 -10.45
CA ASP A 206 -14.21 6.21 -11.27
C ASP A 206 -13.81 7.66 -11.51
N GLY A 207 -12.59 8.05 -11.12
CA GLY A 207 -12.08 9.40 -11.26
C GLY A 207 -12.44 10.33 -10.09
N THR A 208 -13.19 9.89 -9.10
CA THR A 208 -13.54 10.71 -7.93
C THR A 208 -12.28 11.11 -7.16
N LEU A 209 -12.08 12.42 -6.95
CA LEU A 209 -11.04 12.98 -6.11
C LEU A 209 -11.44 12.94 -4.64
N VAL A 210 -10.53 12.44 -3.80
CA VAL A 210 -10.71 12.37 -2.34
C VAL A 210 -9.51 13.01 -1.62
N PRO A 211 -9.69 13.54 -0.40
CA PRO A 211 -8.65 14.30 0.29
C PRO A 211 -7.45 13.45 0.72
N CYS A 212 -7.62 12.16 0.96
CA CYS A 212 -6.53 11.24 1.32
C CYS A 212 -6.94 9.77 1.15
N CYS A 213 -6.00 8.86 1.37
CA CYS A 213 -6.24 7.42 1.25
C CYS A 213 -7.19 6.83 2.31
N LEU A 214 -7.54 7.55 3.36
CA LEU A 214 -8.50 7.11 4.37
C LEU A 214 -9.96 7.27 3.91
N ASP A 215 -10.22 8.15 2.97
CA ASP A 215 -11.54 8.31 2.35
C ASP A 215 -11.74 7.29 1.22
N HIS A 216 -11.88 6.03 1.64
CA HIS A 216 -11.97 4.88 0.74
C HIS A 216 -13.30 4.77 0.00
N ASN A 217 -14.34 5.41 0.51
CA ASN A 217 -15.69 5.37 -0.04
C ASN A 217 -16.04 6.62 -0.87
N GLY A 218 -15.22 7.67 -0.78
CA GLY A 218 -15.49 8.95 -1.45
C GLY A 218 -16.55 9.78 -0.71
N ASP A 219 -16.62 9.66 0.62
CA ASP A 219 -17.58 10.39 1.44
C ASP A 219 -17.32 11.90 1.41
N VAL A 220 -16.07 12.31 1.17
CA VAL A 220 -15.63 13.69 0.97
C VAL A 220 -15.13 13.88 -0.47
N ALA A 221 -16.03 13.72 -1.44
CA ALA A 221 -15.70 13.93 -2.84
C ALA A 221 -15.38 15.41 -3.13
N LEU A 222 -14.20 15.67 -3.71
CA LEU A 222 -13.73 17.01 -4.09
C LEU A 222 -14.03 17.37 -5.53
N GLY A 223 -14.46 16.40 -6.32
CA GLY A 223 -14.74 16.51 -7.74
C GLY A 223 -14.40 15.21 -8.47
N ASN A 224 -14.34 15.28 -9.79
CA ASN A 224 -13.99 14.16 -10.66
C ASN A 224 -12.99 14.62 -11.72
N LEU A 225 -12.03 13.75 -12.06
CA LEU A 225 -10.97 14.02 -13.05
C LEU A 225 -11.35 13.62 -14.46
#